data_21097da3f39c55bb8eb7b0ab53acb47e
#
_entry.id   21097da3f39c55bb8eb7b0ab53acb47e
#
_cell.length_a   1.000
_cell.length_b   1.000
_cell.length_c   1.000
_cell.angle_alpha   90.00
_cell.angle_beta   90.00
_cell.angle_gamma   90.00
#
_symmetry.space_group_name_H-M   'P 1'
#
loop_
_entity.id
_entity.type
_entity.pdbx_description
1 polymer ?
#
loop_
_entity_poly.entity_id
_entity_poly.type
_entity_poly.pdbx_seq_one_letter_code
_entity_poly.pdbx_strand_id
1 'polypeptide(L)'
;MKKNLFLMIAVLAASPVMGQDAKQIADSLSIPPVKAGAKQLPMPSVSGAQIKLLGADYEQLVNSKGKIAPVISDTPVNVSFKVTKDGKEAVSKDYEIMLQAPQAAQGNPKPRIIPEILQWKGGQGEYKLGNTVTIACPDKELGKLFAADMEDVLGKKVKLVAPGAKADISLSLLKGGNLGREGYRLQIARDGVRLGAAAPTGLFWGTRTLLQMLRQTPGSVPCGTAVDFPRYQLRGFMLDVARTPYPLSYLKDVIRTMAWYKMNDLHLVINNSYIFHEHYVDNGHDPFKESYAAFRLESKMKGKDGTPLTAKDLFYTKKEFADLVSYARKYGVNIVPEFDTPGHALSFTRLRPDLIYKGPMNHEKRRCEMLDAANPETIDLVSKVFDEYMLKDPKLGRPVFADCGVVHV
;
A
#
# COMPACT_ATOMS: atom_id res chain seq x y z
N MET A 1 3.56 -76.42 3.80
CA MET A 1 2.64 -75.26 3.82
C MET A 1 3.34 -74.08 3.20
N LYS A 2 3.06 -73.77 1.92
CA LYS A 2 3.64 -72.63 1.20
C LYS A 2 2.71 -71.43 1.39
N LYS A 3 3.20 -70.35 1.97
CA LYS A 3 2.49 -69.07 2.07
C LYS A 3 2.74 -68.28 0.79
N ASN A 4 1.71 -68.12 -0.02
CA ASN A 4 1.72 -67.22 -1.18
C ASN A 4 1.53 -65.80 -0.68
N LEU A 5 2.53 -64.96 -0.90
CA LEU A 5 2.48 -63.51 -0.68
C LEU A 5 1.92 -62.88 -1.97
N PHE A 6 0.67 -62.44 -1.93
CA PHE A 6 0.08 -61.62 -3.00
C PHE A 6 0.62 -60.19 -2.90
N LEU A 7 1.46 -59.82 -3.87
CA LEU A 7 1.91 -58.45 -4.06
C LEU A 7 0.81 -57.72 -4.85
N MET A 8 0.00 -56.90 -4.18
CA MET A 8 -0.96 -56.00 -4.85
C MET A 8 -0.20 -54.82 -5.41
N ILE A 9 0.10 -54.82 -6.70
CA ILE A 9 0.58 -53.63 -7.43
C ILE A 9 -0.66 -52.80 -7.71
N ALA A 10 -0.81 -51.69 -6.93
CA ALA A 10 -1.77 -50.63 -7.24
C ALA A 10 -1.25 -49.88 -8.47
N VAL A 11 -1.70 -50.24 -9.63
CA VAL A 11 -1.57 -49.45 -10.85
C VAL A 11 -2.51 -48.27 -10.67
N LEU A 12 -1.98 -47.10 -10.24
CA LEU A 12 -2.67 -45.83 -10.38
C LEU A 12 -2.79 -45.58 -11.88
N ALA A 13 -3.96 -45.90 -12.42
CA ALA A 13 -4.34 -45.53 -13.78
C ALA A 13 -4.35 -43.99 -13.83
N ALA A 14 -3.31 -43.41 -14.43
CA ALA A 14 -3.35 -42.03 -14.89
C ALA A 14 -4.44 -41.97 -15.96
N SER A 15 -5.62 -41.47 -15.59
CA SER A 15 -6.68 -41.18 -16.58
C SER A 15 -6.08 -40.23 -17.61
N PRO A 16 -6.20 -40.53 -18.91
CA PRO A 16 -5.69 -39.63 -19.94
C PRO A 16 -6.51 -38.33 -19.87
N VAL A 17 -5.84 -37.23 -19.53
CA VAL A 17 -6.36 -35.87 -19.65
C VAL A 17 -6.41 -35.49 -21.13
N MET A 18 -7.06 -36.36 -21.94
CA MET A 18 -7.33 -36.09 -23.35
C MET A 18 -8.59 -35.25 -23.44
N GLY A 19 -8.42 -33.98 -23.78
CA GLY A 19 -9.52 -33.05 -24.04
C GLY A 19 -9.63 -31.80 -23.13
N GLN A 20 -8.84 -31.70 -22.07
CA GLN A 20 -8.86 -30.46 -21.26
C GLN A 20 -8.33 -29.28 -22.06
N ASP A 21 -9.03 -28.14 -22.02
CA ASP A 21 -8.56 -26.88 -22.57
C ASP A 21 -7.57 -26.15 -21.60
N ALA A 22 -6.99 -25.05 -22.08
CA ALA A 22 -6.01 -24.28 -21.27
C ALA A 22 -6.58 -23.84 -19.92
N LYS A 23 -7.88 -23.49 -19.85
CA LYS A 23 -8.55 -23.02 -18.62
C LYS A 23 -8.73 -24.17 -17.62
N GLN A 24 -9.21 -25.32 -18.08
CA GLN A 24 -9.38 -26.50 -17.24
C GLN A 24 -8.04 -26.97 -16.65
N ILE A 25 -6.97 -26.96 -17.48
CA ILE A 25 -5.62 -27.27 -17.00
C ILE A 25 -5.18 -26.25 -15.95
N ALA A 26 -5.35 -24.94 -16.21
CA ALA A 26 -4.96 -23.88 -15.28
C ALA A 26 -5.65 -24.01 -13.91
N ASP A 27 -6.93 -24.38 -13.89
CA ASP A 27 -7.71 -24.53 -12.67
C ASP A 27 -7.37 -25.80 -11.86
N SER A 28 -6.74 -26.81 -12.50
CA SER A 28 -6.46 -28.12 -11.92
C SER A 28 -4.97 -28.48 -11.81
N LEU A 29 -4.06 -27.49 -11.90
CA LEU A 29 -2.61 -27.74 -11.78
C LEU A 29 -2.27 -28.39 -10.43
N SER A 30 -1.43 -29.41 -10.48
CA SER A 30 -0.77 -29.99 -9.31
C SER A 30 0.64 -29.42 -9.18
N ILE A 31 0.88 -28.66 -8.12
CA ILE A 31 2.18 -28.04 -7.87
C ILE A 31 3.04 -29.03 -7.08
N PRO A 32 4.21 -29.45 -7.59
CA PRO A 32 5.09 -30.32 -6.84
C PRO A 32 5.57 -29.63 -5.55
N PRO A 33 5.71 -30.37 -4.41
CA PRO A 33 6.15 -29.79 -3.17
C PRO A 33 7.57 -29.19 -3.27
N VAL A 34 7.76 -28.02 -2.69
CA VAL A 34 9.06 -27.37 -2.60
C VAL A 34 9.87 -28.00 -1.47
N LYS A 35 10.99 -28.66 -1.81
CA LYS A 35 11.88 -29.26 -0.81
C LYS A 35 12.62 -28.20 -0.03
N ALA A 36 12.94 -28.47 1.25
CA ALA A 36 13.77 -27.62 2.06
C ALA A 36 15.11 -27.29 1.37
N GLY A 37 15.48 -26.01 1.33
CA GLY A 37 16.71 -25.55 0.67
C GLY A 37 16.67 -25.56 -0.86
N ALA A 38 15.53 -25.80 -1.48
CA ALA A 38 15.38 -25.69 -2.94
C ALA A 38 15.75 -24.27 -3.39
N LYS A 39 16.52 -24.19 -4.48
CA LYS A 39 16.93 -22.90 -5.09
C LYS A 39 16.08 -22.52 -6.30
N GLN A 40 15.21 -23.43 -6.75
CA GLN A 40 14.38 -23.29 -7.93
C GLN A 40 13.00 -23.87 -7.65
N LEU A 41 11.95 -23.16 -8.07
CA LEU A 41 10.57 -23.63 -8.01
C LEU A 41 10.39 -24.86 -8.92
N PRO A 42 9.90 -25.99 -8.40
CA PRO A 42 9.53 -27.10 -9.25
C PRO A 42 8.29 -26.72 -10.06
N MET A 43 8.40 -26.84 -11.39
CA MET A 43 7.30 -26.46 -12.28
C MET A 43 6.30 -27.61 -12.46
N PRO A 44 5.00 -27.31 -12.44
CA PRO A 44 3.99 -28.31 -12.85
C PRO A 44 4.17 -28.68 -14.33
N SER A 45 3.80 -29.91 -14.68
CA SER A 45 3.89 -30.40 -16.05
C SER A 45 2.60 -31.09 -16.42
N VAL A 46 2.05 -30.78 -17.61
CA VAL A 46 0.87 -31.42 -18.21
C VAL A 46 1.17 -31.65 -19.67
N SER A 47 0.93 -32.88 -20.13
CA SER A 47 1.19 -33.28 -21.54
C SER A 47 0.41 -32.40 -22.51
N GLY A 48 1.07 -31.92 -23.55
CA GLY A 48 0.47 -31.07 -24.58
C GLY A 48 0.18 -29.63 -24.18
N ALA A 49 0.60 -29.19 -22.97
CA ALA A 49 0.49 -27.81 -22.52
C ALA A 49 1.84 -27.17 -22.13
N GLN A 50 2.03 -25.91 -22.46
CA GLN A 50 3.16 -25.11 -21.95
C GLN A 50 2.73 -24.39 -20.69
N ILE A 51 3.51 -24.56 -19.62
CA ILE A 51 3.25 -23.91 -18.34
C ILE A 51 4.42 -23.00 -17.98
N LYS A 52 4.14 -21.73 -17.69
CA LYS A 52 5.13 -20.73 -17.27
C LYS A 52 4.71 -20.10 -15.95
N LEU A 53 5.66 -19.85 -15.06
CA LEU A 53 5.42 -19.02 -13.88
C LEU A 53 5.00 -17.63 -14.35
N LEU A 54 3.85 -17.16 -13.89
CA LEU A 54 3.36 -15.80 -14.15
C LEU A 54 3.94 -14.84 -13.12
N GLY A 55 3.94 -15.23 -11.84
CA GLY A 55 4.48 -14.45 -10.75
C GLY A 55 4.30 -15.11 -9.40
N ALA A 56 4.80 -14.42 -8.39
CA ALA A 56 4.61 -14.72 -6.97
C ALA A 56 4.23 -13.46 -6.21
N ASP A 57 3.47 -13.60 -5.13
CA ASP A 57 3.11 -12.48 -4.27
C ASP A 57 4.31 -11.87 -3.51
N TYR A 58 5.40 -12.65 -3.37
CA TYR A 58 6.67 -12.20 -2.84
C TYR A 58 7.80 -12.46 -3.85
N GLU A 59 8.00 -11.54 -4.78
CA GLU A 59 9.07 -11.63 -5.79
C GLU A 59 10.48 -11.67 -5.16
N GLN A 60 10.62 -11.16 -3.94
CA GLN A 60 11.85 -11.24 -3.14
C GLN A 60 12.17 -12.68 -2.75
N LEU A 61 11.18 -13.54 -2.64
CA LEU A 61 11.33 -14.96 -2.28
C LEU A 61 11.28 -15.88 -3.47
N VAL A 62 10.39 -15.65 -4.43
CA VAL A 62 10.30 -16.41 -5.69
C VAL A 62 10.21 -15.41 -6.84
N ASN A 63 11.31 -15.23 -7.56
CA ASN A 63 11.34 -14.26 -8.66
C ASN A 63 10.65 -14.79 -9.93
N SER A 64 10.49 -13.95 -10.94
CA SER A 64 9.83 -14.30 -12.23
C SER A 64 10.48 -15.47 -12.98
N LYS A 65 11.72 -15.86 -12.64
CA LYS A 65 12.42 -17.02 -13.19
C LYS A 65 12.25 -18.28 -12.30
N GLY A 66 11.46 -18.20 -11.24
CA GLY A 66 11.25 -19.26 -10.27
C GLY A 66 12.44 -19.51 -9.34
N LYS A 67 13.42 -18.60 -9.28
CA LYS A 67 14.54 -18.72 -8.33
C LYS A 67 14.05 -18.42 -6.92
N ILE A 68 14.34 -19.33 -5.99
CA ILE A 68 13.95 -19.26 -4.58
C ILE A 68 15.08 -18.62 -3.77
N ALA A 69 14.77 -17.60 -2.98
CA ALA A 69 15.66 -17.01 -1.99
C ALA A 69 15.60 -17.78 -0.66
N PRO A 70 16.68 -17.80 0.13
CA PRO A 70 16.66 -18.42 1.45
C PRO A 70 15.70 -17.72 2.40
N VAL A 71 14.95 -18.51 3.18
CA VAL A 71 14.03 -18.03 4.24
C VAL A 71 14.61 -18.36 5.62
N ILE A 72 14.30 -17.55 6.63
CA ILE A 72 14.75 -17.75 8.03
C ILE A 72 13.73 -18.41 8.93
N SER A 73 12.47 -18.49 8.48
CA SER A 73 11.38 -19.29 9.05
C SER A 73 10.52 -19.82 7.92
N ASP A 74 9.72 -20.84 8.18
CA ASP A 74 8.76 -21.34 7.20
C ASP A 74 7.85 -20.21 6.73
N THR A 75 7.73 -20.07 5.40
CA THR A 75 7.09 -18.90 4.79
C THR A 75 6.17 -19.35 3.65
N PRO A 76 4.85 -19.11 3.76
CA PRO A 76 3.93 -19.36 2.66
C PRO A 76 4.12 -18.29 1.56
N VAL A 77 4.06 -18.73 0.31
CA VAL A 77 4.13 -17.87 -0.88
C VAL A 77 3.08 -18.32 -1.86
N ASN A 78 2.30 -17.40 -2.40
CA ASN A 78 1.39 -17.71 -3.51
C ASN A 78 2.09 -17.50 -4.84
N VAL A 79 1.88 -18.46 -5.73
CA VAL A 79 2.40 -18.44 -7.10
C VAL A 79 1.27 -18.68 -8.09
N SER A 80 1.32 -18.03 -9.24
CA SER A 80 0.37 -18.26 -10.34
C SER A 80 1.09 -18.59 -11.63
N PHE A 81 0.39 -19.26 -12.54
CA PHE A 81 0.95 -19.79 -13.78
C PHE A 81 0.13 -19.35 -14.98
N LYS A 82 0.81 -19.17 -16.09
CA LYS A 82 0.21 -19.03 -17.41
C LYS A 82 0.29 -20.40 -18.11
N VAL A 83 -0.85 -20.89 -18.55
CA VAL A 83 -0.99 -22.15 -19.29
C VAL A 83 -1.33 -21.81 -20.74
N THR A 84 -0.58 -22.40 -21.68
CA THR A 84 -0.84 -22.28 -23.11
C THR A 84 -1.06 -23.66 -23.67
N LYS A 85 -2.20 -23.92 -24.36
CA LYS A 85 -2.52 -25.16 -25.07
C LYS A 85 -3.30 -24.86 -26.34
N ASP A 86 -2.92 -25.48 -27.45
CA ASP A 86 -3.56 -25.31 -28.75
C ASP A 86 -3.77 -23.84 -29.16
N GLY A 87 -2.76 -22.98 -28.87
CA GLY A 87 -2.78 -21.55 -29.14
C GLY A 87 -3.66 -20.72 -28.21
N LYS A 88 -4.36 -21.32 -27.27
CA LYS A 88 -5.17 -20.62 -26.24
C LYS A 88 -4.39 -20.46 -24.94
N GLU A 89 -4.61 -19.33 -24.26
CA GLU A 89 -3.95 -19.00 -23.01
C GLU A 89 -4.97 -18.89 -21.86
N ALA A 90 -4.55 -19.32 -20.67
CA ALA A 90 -5.31 -19.14 -19.44
C ALA A 90 -4.36 -18.87 -18.27
N VAL A 91 -4.85 -18.10 -17.28
CA VAL A 91 -4.15 -17.86 -16.02
C VAL A 91 -4.75 -18.76 -14.94
N SER A 92 -3.89 -19.39 -14.14
CA SER A 92 -4.31 -20.21 -13.01
C SER A 92 -4.83 -19.35 -11.86
N LYS A 93 -5.55 -19.97 -10.91
CA LYS A 93 -5.68 -19.43 -9.55
C LYS A 93 -4.31 -19.33 -8.90
N ASP A 94 -4.25 -18.65 -7.74
CA ASP A 94 -3.07 -18.66 -6.88
C ASP A 94 -2.95 -20.01 -6.17
N TYR A 95 -1.72 -20.51 -6.13
CA TYR A 95 -1.35 -21.73 -5.42
C TYR A 95 -0.39 -21.39 -4.29
N GLU A 96 -0.77 -21.72 -3.07
CA GLU A 96 0.13 -21.57 -1.93
C GLU A 96 1.18 -22.65 -1.93
N ILE A 97 2.44 -22.27 -1.84
CA ILE A 97 3.60 -23.13 -1.62
C ILE A 97 4.26 -22.76 -0.30
N MET A 98 4.81 -23.74 0.43
CA MET A 98 5.55 -23.51 1.66
C MET A 98 7.05 -23.52 1.39
N LEU A 99 7.74 -22.40 1.59
CA LEU A 99 9.19 -22.33 1.62
C LEU A 99 9.67 -22.70 3.01
N GLN A 100 10.38 -23.81 3.14
CA GLN A 100 10.85 -24.35 4.43
C GLN A 100 12.20 -23.75 4.82
N ALA A 101 12.33 -23.30 6.06
CA ALA A 101 13.59 -22.87 6.65
C ALA A 101 14.50 -24.09 6.92
N PRO A 102 15.85 -23.90 6.88
CA PRO A 102 16.80 -24.99 7.16
C PRO A 102 16.72 -25.55 8.58
N GLN A 103 16.25 -24.76 9.52
CA GLN A 103 16.11 -25.13 10.93
C GLN A 103 14.84 -24.52 11.51
N ALA A 104 14.11 -25.30 12.30
CA ALA A 104 12.97 -24.80 13.07
C ALA A 104 13.40 -23.68 14.02
N ALA A 105 12.57 -22.65 14.16
CA ALA A 105 12.81 -21.54 15.07
C ALA A 105 12.72 -22.07 16.52
N GLN A 106 13.82 -21.94 17.28
CA GLN A 106 13.87 -22.18 18.71
C GLN A 106 14.13 -20.84 19.40
N GLY A 107 13.30 -20.45 20.37
CA GLY A 107 13.47 -19.19 21.07
C GLY A 107 12.16 -18.39 21.17
N ASN A 108 12.28 -17.08 21.28
CA ASN A 108 11.13 -16.20 21.47
C ASN A 108 10.09 -16.35 20.36
N PRO A 109 8.79 -16.40 20.69
CA PRO A 109 7.72 -16.44 19.72
C PRO A 109 7.72 -15.17 18.84
N LYS A 110 7.10 -15.26 17.67
CA LYS A 110 6.93 -14.12 16.76
C LYS A 110 6.12 -13.02 17.45
N PRO A 111 6.63 -11.76 17.50
CA PRO A 111 5.90 -10.64 18.08
C PRO A 111 4.55 -10.40 17.37
N ARG A 112 3.52 -10.11 18.16
CA ARG A 112 2.18 -9.81 17.63
C ARG A 112 2.08 -8.34 17.24
N ILE A 113 2.33 -8.04 15.98
CA ILE A 113 2.21 -6.68 15.41
C ILE A 113 1.32 -6.69 14.17
N ILE A 114 0.90 -5.52 13.72
CA ILE A 114 0.07 -5.33 12.53
C ILE A 114 0.76 -4.35 11.58
N PRO A 115 0.99 -4.73 10.31
CA PRO A 115 0.89 -6.07 9.75
C PRO A 115 1.88 -7.05 10.39
N GLU A 116 1.53 -8.34 10.35
CA GLU A 116 2.37 -9.40 10.89
C GLU A 116 3.73 -9.45 10.19
N ILE A 117 4.79 -9.71 10.94
CA ILE A 117 6.14 -9.93 10.38
C ILE A 117 6.12 -11.17 9.49
N LEU A 118 6.62 -11.05 8.26
CA LEU A 118 6.63 -12.18 7.34
C LEU A 118 7.49 -13.33 7.85
N GLN A 119 8.73 -13.06 8.22
CA GLN A 119 9.67 -14.07 8.71
C GLN A 119 10.24 -13.68 10.07
N TRP A 120 10.19 -14.60 11.03
CA TRP A 120 10.76 -14.42 12.35
C TRP A 120 11.52 -15.67 12.78
N LYS A 121 12.79 -15.47 13.16
CA LYS A 121 13.59 -16.48 13.86
C LYS A 121 13.87 -15.99 15.25
N GLY A 122 13.18 -16.56 16.25
CA GLY A 122 13.34 -16.20 17.65
C GLY A 122 14.75 -16.50 18.17
N GLY A 123 15.26 -15.59 19.01
CA GLY A 123 16.45 -15.78 19.84
C GLY A 123 16.07 -16.04 21.30
N GLN A 124 17.07 -16.14 22.18
CA GLN A 124 16.87 -16.34 23.62
C GLN A 124 16.98 -15.01 24.38
N GLY A 125 16.00 -14.74 25.27
CA GLY A 125 15.99 -13.56 26.12
C GLY A 125 15.52 -12.30 25.42
N GLU A 126 15.81 -11.15 25.98
CA GLU A 126 15.35 -9.84 25.53
C GLU A 126 16.49 -8.82 25.53
N TYR A 127 16.37 -7.74 24.76
CA TYR A 127 17.17 -6.54 24.88
C TYR A 127 16.42 -5.50 25.71
N LYS A 128 17.05 -4.98 26.76
CA LYS A 128 16.48 -3.96 27.65
C LYS A 128 17.06 -2.59 27.33
N LEU A 129 16.18 -1.64 27.02
CA LEU A 129 16.55 -0.25 26.81
C LEU A 129 16.80 0.47 28.13
N GLY A 130 17.88 1.25 28.18
CA GLY A 130 18.21 2.10 29.32
C GLY A 130 17.21 3.30 29.49
N ASN A 131 17.53 4.19 30.46
CA ASN A 131 16.73 5.40 30.68
C ASN A 131 16.92 6.43 29.55
N THR A 132 18.08 6.46 28.93
CA THR A 132 18.37 7.22 27.70
C THR A 132 18.65 6.23 26.60
N VAL A 133 17.91 6.33 25.49
CA VAL A 133 18.07 5.45 24.32
C VAL A 133 18.93 6.16 23.29
N THR A 134 19.99 5.50 22.81
CA THR A 134 20.84 6.03 21.77
C THR A 134 20.48 5.44 20.41
N ILE A 135 20.37 6.28 19.37
CA ILE A 135 20.05 5.87 18.00
C ILE A 135 21.15 6.38 17.05
N ALA A 136 21.74 5.46 16.28
CA ALA A 136 22.59 5.77 15.14
C ALA A 136 21.78 5.58 13.85
N CYS A 137 21.65 6.62 13.03
CA CYS A 137 20.90 6.59 11.78
C CYS A 137 21.66 7.32 10.67
N PRO A 138 21.84 6.72 9.47
CA PRO A 138 22.54 7.36 8.36
C PRO A 138 21.74 8.52 7.74
N ASP A 139 20.40 8.48 7.85
CA ASP A 139 19.50 9.53 7.41
C ASP A 139 19.09 10.40 8.61
N LYS A 140 19.51 11.67 8.59
CA LYS A 140 19.29 12.59 9.70
C LYS A 140 17.80 12.88 9.96
N GLU A 141 16.99 13.02 8.91
CA GLU A 141 15.56 13.34 9.07
C GLU A 141 14.78 12.12 9.55
N LEU A 142 15.07 10.93 9.01
CA LEU A 142 14.53 9.68 9.54
C LEU A 142 14.94 9.47 11.00
N GLY A 143 16.20 9.74 11.34
CA GLY A 143 16.69 9.63 12.71
C GLY A 143 15.93 10.53 13.68
N LYS A 144 15.70 11.79 13.32
CA LYS A 144 14.91 12.74 14.14
C LYS A 144 13.47 12.28 14.30
N LEU A 145 12.82 11.87 13.19
CA LEU A 145 11.45 11.40 13.21
C LEU A 145 11.31 10.16 14.12
N PHE A 146 12.21 9.20 13.94
CA PHE A 146 12.18 7.98 14.75
C PHE A 146 12.48 8.27 16.23
N ALA A 147 13.39 9.19 16.54
CA ALA A 147 13.65 9.62 17.92
C ALA A 147 12.40 10.22 18.57
N ALA A 148 11.72 11.12 17.88
CA ALA A 148 10.48 11.74 18.39
C ALA A 148 9.37 10.68 18.62
N ASP A 149 9.19 9.77 17.68
CA ASP A 149 8.22 8.68 17.83
C ASP A 149 8.59 7.72 18.98
N MET A 150 9.88 7.48 19.22
CA MET A 150 10.36 6.68 20.36
C MET A 150 10.10 7.37 21.69
N GLU A 151 10.32 8.69 21.77
CA GLU A 151 10.02 9.47 22.97
C GLU A 151 8.52 9.45 23.29
N ASP A 152 7.66 9.59 22.26
CA ASP A 152 6.21 9.53 22.40
C ASP A 152 5.74 8.16 22.90
N VAL A 153 6.28 7.07 22.32
CA VAL A 153 5.90 5.69 22.66
C VAL A 153 6.41 5.26 24.04
N LEU A 154 7.64 5.65 24.41
CA LEU A 154 8.32 5.13 25.60
C LEU A 154 8.32 6.10 26.77
N GLY A 155 8.10 7.41 26.55
CA GLY A 155 8.31 8.44 27.56
C GLY A 155 9.76 8.57 28.02
N LYS A 156 10.74 8.07 27.22
CA LYS A 156 12.17 8.06 27.54
C LYS A 156 12.91 9.09 26.67
N LYS A 157 14.03 9.62 27.19
CA LYS A 157 14.91 10.50 26.41
C LYS A 157 15.61 9.69 25.31
N VAL A 158 15.66 10.25 24.11
CA VAL A 158 16.35 9.67 22.98
C VAL A 158 17.50 10.60 22.55
N LYS A 159 18.68 10.03 22.29
CA LYS A 159 19.86 10.73 21.82
C LYS A 159 20.31 10.18 20.47
N LEU A 160 20.37 11.04 19.47
CA LEU A 160 20.97 10.70 18.18
C LEU A 160 22.51 10.74 18.31
N VAL A 161 23.17 9.69 17.84
CA VAL A 161 24.63 9.62 17.78
C VAL A 161 25.09 9.49 16.32
N ALA A 162 26.37 9.67 16.07
CA ALA A 162 26.91 9.59 14.73
C ALA A 162 26.63 8.23 14.06
N PRO A 163 26.39 8.19 12.75
CA PRO A 163 26.27 6.93 12.02
C PRO A 163 27.53 6.06 12.23
N GLY A 164 27.32 4.77 12.55
CA GLY A 164 28.40 3.84 12.84
C GLY A 164 28.93 3.86 14.28
N ALA A 165 28.53 4.83 15.12
CA ALA A 165 28.83 4.80 16.54
C ALA A 165 28.06 3.67 17.26
N LYS A 166 28.63 3.20 18.39
CA LYS A 166 27.92 2.25 19.25
C LYS A 166 26.62 2.91 19.77
N ALA A 167 25.52 2.24 19.57
CA ALA A 167 24.19 2.72 19.95
C ALA A 167 23.30 1.56 20.37
N ASP A 168 22.24 1.86 21.14
CA ASP A 168 21.21 0.88 21.48
C ASP A 168 20.48 0.39 20.25
N ILE A 169 20.21 1.30 19.32
CA ILE A 169 19.52 1.02 18.05
C ILE A 169 20.37 1.60 16.91
N SER A 170 20.82 0.75 16.01
CA SER A 170 21.62 1.15 14.85
C SER A 170 20.86 0.86 13.55
N LEU A 171 20.66 1.90 12.73
CA LEU A 171 20.08 1.80 11.40
C LEU A 171 21.21 1.84 10.35
N SER A 172 21.09 1.06 9.29
CA SER A 172 22.08 1.03 8.21
C SER A 172 21.48 0.69 6.85
N LEU A 173 22.03 1.28 5.79
CA LEU A 173 21.71 0.88 4.42
C LEU A 173 22.58 -0.32 4.05
N LEU A 174 21.93 -1.40 3.61
CA LEU A 174 22.55 -2.65 3.20
C LEU A 174 22.85 -2.63 1.70
N LYS A 175 24.05 -3.09 1.32
CA LYS A 175 24.38 -3.38 -0.07
C LYS A 175 23.98 -4.83 -0.38
N GLY A 176 23.00 -5.03 -1.23
CA GLY A 176 22.49 -6.37 -1.57
C GLY A 176 21.45 -6.90 -0.58
N GLY A 177 21.09 -8.18 -0.74
CA GLY A 177 20.02 -8.85 0.03
C GLY A 177 18.63 -8.54 -0.55
N ASN A 178 18.01 -9.33 -1.23
CA ASN A 178 16.77 -9.22 -2.02
C ASN A 178 15.55 -8.66 -1.22
N LEU A 179 15.73 -7.51 -0.54
CA LEU A 179 14.71 -6.89 0.31
C LEU A 179 13.75 -5.97 -0.46
N GLY A 180 14.10 -5.61 -1.70
CA GLY A 180 13.37 -4.57 -2.42
C GLY A 180 13.50 -3.19 -1.74
N ARG A 181 12.70 -2.23 -2.20
CA ARG A 181 12.75 -0.85 -1.70
C ARG A 181 12.19 -0.69 -0.28
N GLU A 182 11.18 -1.47 0.07
CA GLU A 182 10.43 -1.32 1.32
C GLU A 182 10.77 -2.39 2.38
N GLY A 183 11.49 -3.43 1.99
CA GLY A 183 11.87 -4.50 2.90
C GLY A 183 13.01 -4.13 3.84
N TYR A 184 13.06 -4.81 4.97
CA TYR A 184 14.06 -4.61 6.00
C TYR A 184 14.42 -5.93 6.70
N ARG A 185 15.59 -5.91 7.35
CA ARG A 185 16.03 -6.92 8.32
C ARG A 185 16.18 -6.25 9.69
N LEU A 186 15.52 -6.77 10.69
CA LEU A 186 15.64 -6.33 12.07
C LEU A 186 16.27 -7.45 12.90
N GLN A 187 17.43 -7.19 13.47
CA GLN A 187 18.12 -8.10 14.36
C GLN A 187 18.13 -7.53 15.77
N ILE A 188 17.60 -8.28 16.71
CA ILE A 188 17.56 -7.94 18.14
C ILE A 188 18.43 -8.94 18.88
N ALA A 189 19.48 -8.46 19.51
CA ALA A 189 20.41 -9.25 20.29
C ALA A 189 20.57 -8.64 21.68
N ARG A 190 21.18 -9.35 22.64
CA ARG A 190 21.40 -8.84 24.00
C ARG A 190 22.28 -7.59 24.07
N ASP A 191 23.02 -7.30 23.03
CA ASP A 191 23.96 -6.16 22.91
C ASP A 191 23.40 -4.98 22.10
N GLY A 192 22.14 -5.07 21.60
CA GLY A 192 21.48 -3.98 20.88
C GLY A 192 20.58 -4.43 19.74
N VAL A 193 19.98 -3.43 19.09
CA VAL A 193 19.05 -3.58 17.96
C VAL A 193 19.72 -3.07 16.69
N ARG A 194 19.69 -3.88 15.64
CA ARG A 194 20.26 -3.54 14.31
C ARG A 194 19.15 -3.64 13.27
N LEU A 195 18.88 -2.52 12.61
CA LEU A 195 17.89 -2.41 11.54
C LEU A 195 18.61 -2.08 10.23
N GLY A 196 18.49 -2.97 9.26
CA GLY A 196 19.09 -2.82 7.95
C GLY A 196 18.05 -2.89 6.84
N ALA A 197 18.19 -2.07 5.79
CA ALA A 197 17.34 -2.08 4.62
C ALA A 197 18.10 -1.66 3.37
N ALA A 198 17.59 -1.98 2.18
CA ALA A 198 18.19 -1.55 0.92
C ALA A 198 17.96 -0.06 0.61
N ALA A 199 16.91 0.55 1.20
CA ALA A 199 16.56 1.95 1.00
C ALA A 199 16.02 2.60 2.31
N PRO A 200 16.02 3.94 2.40
CA PRO A 200 15.47 4.65 3.57
C PRO A 200 14.02 4.28 3.90
N THR A 201 13.20 4.01 2.89
CA THR A 201 11.80 3.58 3.07
C THR A 201 11.70 2.27 3.86
N GLY A 202 12.57 1.30 3.55
CA GLY A 202 12.63 0.04 4.31
C GLY A 202 13.08 0.25 5.75
N LEU A 203 14.05 1.15 6.00
CA LEU A 203 14.42 1.55 7.36
C LEU A 203 13.23 2.14 8.10
N PHE A 204 12.48 3.05 7.45
CA PHE A 204 11.28 3.63 8.05
C PHE A 204 10.27 2.56 8.47
N TRP A 205 9.94 1.60 7.59
CA TRP A 205 9.00 0.52 7.92
C TRP A 205 9.52 -0.39 9.05
N GLY A 206 10.80 -0.65 9.09
CA GLY A 206 11.42 -1.40 10.19
C GLY A 206 11.31 -0.69 11.54
N THR A 207 11.38 0.67 11.55
CA THR A 207 11.15 1.44 12.79
C THR A 207 9.72 1.27 13.30
N ARG A 208 8.71 1.18 12.41
CA ARG A 208 7.31 0.96 12.81
C ARG A 208 7.14 -0.38 13.50
N THR A 209 7.79 -1.44 12.99
CA THR A 209 7.82 -2.75 13.64
C THR A 209 8.41 -2.67 15.05
N LEU A 210 9.56 -2.03 15.19
CA LEU A 210 10.22 -1.90 16.51
C LEU A 210 9.36 -1.08 17.50
N LEU A 211 8.74 0.02 17.03
CA LEU A 211 7.84 0.83 17.85
C LEU A 211 6.61 0.03 18.33
N GLN A 212 6.01 -0.78 17.47
CA GLN A 212 4.89 -1.64 17.88
C GLN A 212 5.29 -2.69 18.92
N MET A 213 6.49 -3.28 18.79
CA MET A 213 7.03 -4.19 19.81
C MET A 213 7.21 -3.46 21.16
N LEU A 214 7.83 -2.29 21.13
CA LEU A 214 8.10 -1.46 22.30
C LEU A 214 6.82 -0.92 22.96
N ARG A 215 5.77 -0.69 22.19
CA ARG A 215 4.45 -0.27 22.71
C ARG A 215 3.82 -1.37 23.56
N GLN A 216 4.04 -2.63 23.23
CA GLN A 216 3.51 -3.78 23.98
C GLN A 216 4.31 -4.05 25.24
N THR A 217 5.63 -3.90 25.19
CA THR A 217 6.53 -4.10 26.33
C THR A 217 7.49 -2.91 26.43
N PRO A 218 7.07 -1.79 27.04
CA PRO A 218 7.87 -0.60 27.12
C PRO A 218 9.24 -0.84 27.76
N GLY A 219 10.28 -0.55 27.00
CA GLY A 219 11.66 -0.69 27.48
C GLY A 219 12.33 -2.03 27.24
N SER A 220 11.66 -3.04 26.70
CA SER A 220 12.32 -4.28 26.28
C SER A 220 11.74 -4.83 24.96
N VAL A 221 12.56 -5.60 24.24
CA VAL A 221 12.15 -6.29 23.01
C VAL A 221 12.74 -7.70 22.98
N PRO A 222 11.99 -8.72 22.52
CA PRO A 222 12.48 -10.09 22.45
C PRO A 222 13.63 -10.22 21.45
N CYS A 223 14.69 -10.94 21.83
CA CYS A 223 15.78 -11.26 20.92
C CYS A 223 15.26 -12.14 19.75
N GLY A 224 15.76 -11.86 18.56
CA GLY A 224 15.41 -12.60 17.35
C GLY A 224 15.79 -11.81 16.07
N THR A 225 15.47 -12.39 14.94
CA THR A 225 15.67 -11.76 13.62
C THR A 225 14.37 -11.78 12.84
N ALA A 226 13.97 -10.61 12.36
CA ALA A 226 12.88 -10.45 11.40
C ALA A 226 13.45 -10.18 10.01
N VAL A 227 12.81 -10.73 8.98
CA VAL A 227 12.92 -10.28 7.59
C VAL A 227 11.51 -10.03 7.10
N ASP A 228 11.28 -8.82 6.63
CA ASP A 228 9.93 -8.39 6.29
C ASP A 228 9.93 -7.47 5.05
N PHE A 229 8.96 -7.62 4.22
CA PHE A 229 8.68 -6.78 3.05
C PHE A 229 7.19 -6.90 2.70
N PRO A 230 6.62 -5.88 2.04
CA PRO A 230 5.19 -5.87 1.76
C PRO A 230 4.83 -6.95 0.72
N ARG A 231 3.65 -7.57 0.92
CA ARG A 231 3.03 -8.43 -0.08
C ARG A 231 2.46 -7.61 -1.25
N TYR A 232 1.85 -6.45 -0.93
CA TYR A 232 1.26 -5.55 -1.90
C TYR A 232 2.02 -4.22 -1.91
N GLN A 233 2.33 -3.74 -3.10
CA GLN A 233 3.03 -2.46 -3.27
C GLN A 233 2.12 -1.28 -2.90
N LEU A 234 0.82 -1.35 -3.21
CA LEU A 234 -0.17 -0.34 -2.86
C LEU A 234 -0.95 -0.81 -1.63
N ARG A 235 -0.94 0.00 -0.57
CA ARG A 235 -1.64 -0.23 0.70
C ARG A 235 -2.37 1.06 1.07
N GLY A 236 -3.45 1.32 0.32
CA GLY A 236 -4.15 2.58 0.31
C GLY A 236 -5.29 2.68 1.33
N PHE A 237 -5.61 3.92 1.68
CA PHE A 237 -6.83 4.31 2.36
C PHE A 237 -7.44 5.50 1.63
N MET A 238 -8.72 5.43 1.31
CA MET A 238 -9.48 6.50 0.66
C MET A 238 -10.29 7.28 1.70
N LEU A 239 -10.23 8.60 1.65
CA LEU A 239 -11.00 9.48 2.52
C LEU A 239 -11.68 10.58 1.69
N ASP A 240 -12.99 10.63 1.76
CA ASP A 240 -13.79 11.70 1.17
C ASP A 240 -13.76 12.92 2.09
N VAL A 241 -12.89 13.88 1.76
CA VAL A 241 -12.80 15.15 2.49
C VAL A 241 -13.77 16.19 1.96
N ALA A 242 -14.42 15.91 0.83
CA ALA A 242 -15.37 16.82 0.21
C ALA A 242 -16.73 16.77 0.89
N ARG A 243 -17.37 15.60 1.02
CA ARG A 243 -18.67 15.46 1.68
C ARG A 243 -18.61 15.78 3.17
N THR A 244 -17.49 15.43 3.81
CA THR A 244 -17.26 15.75 5.23
C THR A 244 -15.96 16.53 5.35
N PRO A 245 -15.99 17.79 5.84
CA PRO A 245 -14.79 18.58 6.03
C PRO A 245 -13.96 18.04 7.19
N TYR A 246 -12.66 17.86 6.98
CA TYR A 246 -11.70 17.43 8.00
C TYR A 246 -10.62 18.51 8.18
N PRO A 247 -10.26 18.90 9.42
CA PRO A 247 -9.15 19.81 9.65
C PRO A 247 -7.80 19.12 9.31
N LEU A 248 -6.80 19.90 8.95
CA LEU A 248 -5.46 19.39 8.64
C LEU A 248 -4.83 18.57 9.78
N SER A 249 -5.14 18.89 11.04
CA SER A 249 -4.69 18.12 12.20
C SER A 249 -5.16 16.67 12.12
N TYR A 250 -6.44 16.46 11.78
CA TYR A 250 -7.01 15.13 11.60
C TYR A 250 -6.32 14.37 10.45
N LEU A 251 -6.09 15.02 9.29
CA LEU A 251 -5.39 14.39 8.18
C LEU A 251 -3.97 13.96 8.54
N LYS A 252 -3.27 14.78 9.36
CA LYS A 252 -1.95 14.40 9.89
C LYS A 252 -2.02 13.21 10.83
N ASP A 253 -3.08 13.07 11.64
CA ASP A 253 -3.31 11.91 12.50
C ASP A 253 -3.61 10.66 11.68
N VAL A 254 -4.42 10.77 10.62
CA VAL A 254 -4.64 9.69 9.64
C VAL A 254 -3.31 9.24 9.04
N ILE A 255 -2.47 10.17 8.57
CA ILE A 255 -1.16 9.85 7.98
C ILE A 255 -0.27 9.10 9.00
N ARG A 256 -0.22 9.54 10.26
CA ARG A 256 0.57 8.86 11.31
C ARG A 256 0.03 7.47 11.60
N THR A 257 -1.30 7.32 11.63
CA THR A 257 -1.96 6.03 11.82
C THR A 257 -1.67 5.08 10.66
N MET A 258 -1.77 5.57 9.42
CA MET A 258 -1.40 4.81 8.23
C MET A 258 0.06 4.34 8.28
N ALA A 259 0.97 5.24 8.62
CA ALA A 259 2.38 4.91 8.78
C ALA A 259 2.62 3.85 9.86
N TRP A 260 1.90 3.93 10.99
CA TRP A 260 1.96 2.93 12.05
C TRP A 260 1.65 1.53 11.55
N TYR A 261 0.66 1.40 10.67
CA TYR A 261 0.24 0.15 10.04
C TYR A 261 0.89 -0.12 8.68
N LYS A 262 1.95 0.62 8.33
CA LYS A 262 2.71 0.48 7.07
C LYS A 262 1.85 0.65 5.80
N MET A 263 0.77 1.43 5.86
CA MET A 263 0.02 1.88 4.69
C MET A 263 0.74 3.05 4.02
N ASN A 264 0.67 3.14 2.69
CA ASN A 264 1.54 4.03 1.92
C ASN A 264 0.84 4.97 0.93
N ASP A 265 -0.48 4.86 0.72
CA ASP A 265 -1.21 5.74 -0.20
C ASP A 265 -2.50 6.25 0.46
N LEU A 266 -2.55 7.56 0.73
CA LEU A 266 -3.75 8.26 1.20
C LEU A 266 -4.43 8.93 0.01
N HIS A 267 -5.57 8.39 -0.40
CA HIS A 267 -6.40 8.89 -1.46
C HIS A 267 -7.40 9.90 -0.90
N LEU A 268 -7.30 11.16 -1.31
CA LEU A 268 -8.15 12.25 -0.85
C LEU A 268 -9.10 12.69 -1.96
N VAL A 269 -10.40 12.46 -1.78
CA VAL A 269 -11.44 12.92 -2.69
C VAL A 269 -11.70 14.40 -2.41
N ILE A 270 -11.22 15.28 -3.32
CA ILE A 270 -11.16 16.73 -3.13
C ILE A 270 -12.50 17.41 -3.45
N ASN A 271 -13.24 16.89 -4.44
CA ASN A 271 -14.59 17.37 -4.74
C ASN A 271 -15.59 16.23 -4.67
N ASN A 272 -16.75 16.54 -4.16
CA ASN A 272 -17.88 15.63 -4.18
C ASN A 272 -19.18 16.40 -3.91
N SER A 273 -20.32 15.72 -4.06
CA SER A 273 -21.63 16.27 -3.81
C SER A 273 -22.56 15.25 -3.13
N TYR A 274 -23.65 15.74 -2.59
CA TYR A 274 -24.75 14.88 -2.14
C TYR A 274 -25.33 14.12 -3.33
N ILE A 275 -25.57 12.83 -3.19
CA ILE A 275 -25.90 11.93 -4.31
C ILE A 275 -27.41 11.65 -4.48
N PHE A 276 -28.21 11.83 -3.44
CA PHE A 276 -29.66 11.55 -3.50
C PHE A 276 -30.43 12.81 -3.91
N HIS A 277 -30.14 13.34 -5.09
CA HIS A 277 -30.78 14.55 -5.62
C HIS A 277 -32.29 14.39 -5.82
N GLU A 278 -32.75 13.15 -6.03
CA GLU A 278 -34.17 12.81 -6.07
C GLU A 278 -34.90 13.23 -4.80
N HIS A 279 -34.28 13.16 -3.63
CA HIS A 279 -34.89 13.60 -2.38
C HIS A 279 -35.23 15.10 -2.40
N TYR A 280 -34.43 15.91 -3.06
CA TYR A 280 -34.69 17.33 -3.25
C TYR A 280 -35.85 17.53 -4.21
N VAL A 281 -35.79 16.89 -5.39
CA VAL A 281 -36.82 16.99 -6.43
C VAL A 281 -38.18 16.53 -5.91
N ASP A 282 -38.25 15.38 -5.24
CA ASP A 282 -39.47 14.76 -4.72
C ASP A 282 -40.10 15.63 -3.60
N ASN A 283 -39.34 16.48 -2.94
CA ASN A 283 -39.80 17.43 -1.94
C ASN A 283 -39.98 18.88 -2.49
N GLY A 284 -39.92 19.08 -3.80
CA GLY A 284 -40.12 20.38 -4.43
C GLY A 284 -38.92 21.35 -4.34
N HIS A 285 -37.75 20.85 -4.01
CA HIS A 285 -36.51 21.60 -3.93
C HIS A 285 -35.66 21.50 -5.19
N ASP A 286 -34.77 22.47 -5.43
CA ASP A 286 -33.83 22.46 -6.55
C ASP A 286 -32.47 21.92 -6.09
N PRO A 287 -32.11 20.67 -6.39
CA PRO A 287 -30.85 20.08 -5.96
C PRO A 287 -29.62 20.82 -6.51
N PHE A 288 -29.75 21.46 -7.67
CA PHE A 288 -28.63 22.25 -8.23
C PHE A 288 -28.27 23.44 -7.33
N LYS A 289 -29.27 24.08 -6.69
CA LYS A 289 -29.04 25.22 -5.83
C LYS A 289 -28.81 24.82 -4.37
N GLU A 290 -29.54 23.84 -3.87
CA GLU A 290 -29.72 23.60 -2.45
C GLU A 290 -28.91 22.41 -1.93
N SER A 291 -28.58 21.41 -2.78
CA SER A 291 -27.81 20.27 -2.29
C SER A 291 -26.37 20.63 -1.98
N TYR A 292 -25.78 19.90 -1.04
CA TYR A 292 -24.40 20.12 -0.64
C TYR A 292 -23.42 19.69 -1.73
N ALA A 293 -22.40 20.53 -1.98
CA ALA A 293 -21.25 20.24 -2.83
C ALA A 293 -20.03 21.02 -2.32
N ALA A 294 -18.87 20.40 -2.42
CA ALA A 294 -17.62 21.06 -2.04
C ALA A 294 -16.49 20.72 -3.00
N PHE A 295 -15.59 21.67 -3.16
CA PHE A 295 -14.25 21.53 -3.71
C PHE A 295 -13.26 22.05 -2.68
N ARG A 296 -12.45 21.18 -2.09
CA ARG A 296 -11.68 21.44 -0.86
C ARG A 296 -10.33 22.11 -1.05
N LEU A 297 -9.93 22.43 -2.27
CA LEU A 297 -8.69 23.18 -2.51
C LEU A 297 -8.97 24.64 -2.86
N GLU A 298 -8.05 25.52 -2.46
CA GLU A 298 -8.02 26.90 -2.93
C GLU A 298 -7.89 26.94 -4.47
N SER A 299 -8.86 27.54 -5.15
CA SER A 299 -8.88 27.73 -6.60
C SER A 299 -9.19 29.18 -6.98
N LYS A 300 -8.65 29.61 -8.10
CA LYS A 300 -8.96 30.93 -8.70
C LYS A 300 -10.20 30.87 -9.60
N MET A 301 -10.70 29.67 -9.89
CA MET A 301 -11.80 29.47 -10.81
C MET A 301 -13.10 30.03 -10.21
N LYS A 302 -13.82 30.75 -11.07
CA LYS A 302 -15.14 31.34 -10.75
C LYS A 302 -16.08 31.19 -11.93
N GLY A 303 -17.35 30.99 -11.62
CA GLY A 303 -18.44 31.05 -12.60
C GLY A 303 -18.64 32.47 -13.15
N LYS A 304 -19.43 32.58 -14.22
CA LYS A 304 -19.78 33.88 -14.83
C LYS A 304 -20.50 34.82 -13.84
N ASP A 305 -21.21 34.26 -12.86
CA ASP A 305 -21.89 34.97 -11.79
C ASP A 305 -20.99 35.30 -10.58
N GLY A 306 -19.70 34.95 -10.65
CA GLY A 306 -18.74 35.13 -9.56
C GLY A 306 -18.71 34.00 -8.53
N THR A 307 -19.53 32.96 -8.67
CA THR A 307 -19.51 31.78 -7.77
C THR A 307 -18.13 31.14 -7.78
N PRO A 308 -17.45 30.99 -6.63
CA PRO A 308 -16.13 30.34 -6.57
C PRO A 308 -16.26 28.81 -6.68
N LEU A 309 -15.23 28.16 -7.25
CA LEU A 309 -15.11 26.69 -7.22
C LEU A 309 -14.83 26.20 -5.79
N THR A 310 -13.95 26.91 -5.06
CA THR A 310 -13.57 26.59 -3.68
C THR A 310 -14.78 26.62 -2.75
N ALA A 311 -14.90 25.61 -1.89
CA ALA A 311 -15.92 25.52 -0.86
C ALA A 311 -15.86 26.71 0.11
N LYS A 312 -17.03 27.15 0.65
CA LYS A 312 -17.14 28.29 1.54
C LYS A 312 -16.90 27.94 3.03
N ASP A 313 -17.18 26.70 3.40
CA ASP A 313 -17.15 26.21 4.78
C ASP A 313 -15.72 25.90 5.26
N LEU A 314 -15.06 24.93 4.63
CA LEU A 314 -13.68 24.56 4.88
C LEU A 314 -12.98 24.23 3.57
N PHE A 315 -11.76 24.69 3.41
CA PHE A 315 -10.88 24.32 2.31
C PHE A 315 -9.41 24.35 2.75
N TYR A 316 -8.56 23.73 1.97
CA TYR A 316 -7.11 23.79 2.17
C TYR A 316 -6.52 24.79 1.19
N THR A 317 -5.74 25.73 1.67
CA THR A 317 -4.94 26.61 0.82
C THR A 317 -3.93 25.75 0.02
N LYS A 318 -3.47 26.25 -1.12
CA LYS A 318 -2.45 25.58 -1.91
C LYS A 318 -1.19 25.27 -1.09
N LYS A 319 -0.80 26.21 -0.21
CA LYS A 319 0.34 26.01 0.68
C LYS A 319 0.09 24.92 1.71
N GLU A 320 -1.04 24.94 2.39
CA GLU A 320 -1.39 23.91 3.38
C GLU A 320 -1.43 22.52 2.78
N PHE A 321 -1.98 22.37 1.57
CA PHE A 321 -2.00 21.08 0.89
C PHE A 321 -0.60 20.62 0.48
N ALA A 322 0.23 21.49 -0.09
CA ALA A 322 1.61 21.18 -0.42
C ALA A 322 2.44 20.79 0.82
N ASP A 323 2.19 21.48 1.95
CA ASP A 323 2.81 21.13 3.23
C ASP A 323 2.32 19.78 3.78
N LEU A 324 1.03 19.45 3.59
CA LEU A 324 0.46 18.13 3.93
C LEU A 324 1.09 17.02 3.11
N VAL A 325 1.27 17.22 1.80
CA VAL A 325 1.96 16.27 0.92
C VAL A 325 3.39 16.03 1.40
N SER A 326 4.12 17.12 1.70
CA SER A 326 5.48 17.02 2.21
C SER A 326 5.54 16.33 3.59
N TYR A 327 4.55 16.58 4.45
CA TYR A 327 4.41 15.89 5.73
C TYR A 327 4.18 14.39 5.54
N ALA A 328 3.23 14.01 4.67
CA ALA A 328 2.92 12.61 4.40
C ALA A 328 4.14 11.83 3.89
N ARG A 329 4.93 12.44 3.01
CA ARG A 329 6.18 11.84 2.49
C ARG A 329 7.18 11.49 3.58
N LYS A 330 7.30 12.29 4.65
CA LYS A 330 8.16 11.98 5.80
C LYS A 330 7.73 10.71 6.53
N TYR A 331 6.43 10.40 6.50
CA TYR A 331 5.83 9.20 7.08
C TYR A 331 5.67 8.05 6.07
N GLY A 332 6.33 8.13 4.92
CA GLY A 332 6.25 7.08 3.89
C GLY A 332 4.89 6.96 3.21
N VAL A 333 4.01 7.97 3.37
CA VAL A 333 2.68 8.01 2.79
C VAL A 333 2.67 8.95 1.59
N ASN A 334 2.13 8.49 0.49
CA ASN A 334 1.86 9.27 -0.71
C ASN A 334 0.44 9.84 -0.64
N ILE A 335 0.23 11.09 -1.02
CA ILE A 335 -1.10 11.68 -1.19
C ILE A 335 -1.50 11.50 -2.66
N VAL A 336 -2.69 10.92 -2.87
CA VAL A 336 -3.33 10.79 -4.18
C VAL A 336 -4.55 11.72 -4.19
N PRO A 337 -4.45 12.95 -4.71
CA PRO A 337 -5.61 13.83 -4.84
C PRO A 337 -6.52 13.33 -5.95
N GLU A 338 -7.83 13.36 -5.72
CA GLU A 338 -8.86 13.03 -6.70
C GLU A 338 -9.73 14.23 -7.01
N PHE A 339 -9.94 14.45 -8.30
CA PHE A 339 -11.00 15.32 -8.82
C PHE A 339 -12.06 14.46 -9.49
N ASP A 340 -13.12 14.16 -8.75
CA ASP A 340 -14.19 13.26 -9.18
C ASP A 340 -15.00 13.93 -10.32
N THR A 341 -14.84 13.39 -11.51
CA THR A 341 -15.49 13.83 -12.75
C THR A 341 -15.70 12.63 -13.68
N PRO A 342 -16.68 12.62 -14.59
CA PRO A 342 -17.69 13.66 -14.84
C PRO A 342 -18.85 13.65 -13.85
N GLY A 343 -19.03 12.61 -13.03
CA GLY A 343 -20.00 12.51 -11.96
C GLY A 343 -19.56 13.24 -10.71
N HIS A 344 -20.44 13.35 -9.70
CA HIS A 344 -20.17 14.00 -8.41
C HIS A 344 -19.59 15.43 -8.51
N ALA A 345 -19.74 16.05 -9.68
CA ALA A 345 -19.09 17.29 -10.09
C ALA A 345 -19.98 18.53 -9.92
N LEU A 346 -20.89 18.55 -8.91
CA LEU A 346 -21.82 19.67 -8.70
C LEU A 346 -21.10 21.01 -8.49
N SER A 347 -19.91 21.02 -7.89
CA SER A 347 -19.08 22.22 -7.77
C SER A 347 -18.67 22.77 -9.15
N PHE A 348 -18.36 21.87 -10.10
CA PHE A 348 -18.00 22.22 -11.46
C PHE A 348 -19.21 22.64 -12.30
N THR A 349 -20.33 21.91 -12.16
CA THR A 349 -21.55 22.24 -12.91
C THR A 349 -22.17 23.56 -12.43
N ARG A 350 -22.02 23.93 -11.16
CA ARG A 350 -22.40 25.28 -10.67
C ARG A 350 -21.52 26.39 -11.26
N LEU A 351 -20.26 26.07 -11.55
CA LEU A 351 -19.36 27.01 -12.22
C LEU A 351 -19.74 27.19 -13.69
N ARG A 352 -20.15 26.09 -14.37
CA ARG A 352 -20.50 26.02 -15.79
C ARG A 352 -21.78 25.21 -15.97
N PRO A 353 -22.97 25.81 -15.71
CA PRO A 353 -24.27 25.13 -15.85
C PRO A 353 -24.58 24.67 -17.28
N ASP A 354 -23.95 25.32 -18.25
CA ASP A 354 -24.04 24.97 -19.67
C ASP A 354 -23.39 23.62 -20.01
N LEU A 355 -22.50 23.11 -19.15
CA LEU A 355 -21.81 21.82 -19.29
C LEU A 355 -22.51 20.65 -18.57
N ILE A 356 -23.69 20.88 -17.99
CA ILE A 356 -24.48 19.78 -17.39
C ILE A 356 -24.91 18.82 -18.48
N TYR A 357 -24.70 17.52 -18.24
CA TYR A 357 -25.19 16.46 -19.11
C TYR A 357 -26.71 16.51 -19.27
N LYS A 358 -27.21 16.54 -20.51
CA LYS A 358 -28.63 16.67 -20.86
C LYS A 358 -29.23 15.41 -21.48
N GLY A 359 -28.51 14.29 -21.41
CA GLY A 359 -28.97 13.02 -21.99
C GLY A 359 -30.10 12.34 -21.19
N PRO A 360 -30.55 11.14 -21.65
CA PRO A 360 -31.71 10.46 -21.14
C PRO A 360 -31.72 10.16 -19.63
N MET A 361 -30.54 10.10 -19.00
CA MET A 361 -30.40 9.82 -17.57
C MET A 361 -30.52 11.06 -16.68
N ASN A 362 -30.66 12.26 -17.24
CA ASN A 362 -30.80 13.50 -16.48
C ASN A 362 -32.24 14.01 -16.45
N HIS A 363 -33.18 13.16 -16.01
CA HIS A 363 -34.58 13.55 -15.83
C HIS A 363 -34.71 14.51 -14.65
N GLU A 364 -35.53 15.57 -14.81
CA GLU A 364 -35.97 16.42 -13.72
C GLU A 364 -34.84 16.95 -12.82
N LYS A 365 -33.67 17.29 -13.41
CA LYS A 365 -32.46 17.76 -12.68
C LYS A 365 -31.85 16.76 -11.68
N ARG A 366 -32.22 15.48 -11.75
CA ARG A 366 -31.69 14.42 -10.83
C ARG A 366 -30.22 14.12 -11.05
N ARG A 367 -29.62 14.62 -12.14
CA ARG A 367 -28.19 14.46 -12.48
C ARG A 367 -27.51 15.80 -12.73
N CYS A 368 -27.89 16.82 -11.95
CA CYS A 368 -27.30 18.16 -12.08
C CYS A 368 -25.80 18.21 -11.73
N GLU A 369 -25.27 17.19 -11.06
CA GLU A 369 -23.87 17.00 -10.71
C GLU A 369 -23.02 16.36 -11.82
N MET A 370 -23.63 15.97 -12.95
CA MET A 370 -22.93 15.27 -14.02
C MET A 370 -22.54 16.25 -15.13
N LEU A 371 -21.24 16.30 -15.43
CA LEU A 371 -20.69 17.01 -16.59
C LEU A 371 -20.92 16.19 -17.87
N ASP A 372 -21.16 16.90 -18.99
CA ASP A 372 -21.21 16.29 -20.31
C ASP A 372 -19.79 15.98 -20.82
N ALA A 373 -19.37 14.72 -20.65
CA ALA A 373 -18.04 14.28 -21.05
C ALA A 373 -17.83 14.30 -22.59
N ALA A 374 -18.91 14.35 -23.38
CA ALA A 374 -18.80 14.48 -24.84
C ALA A 374 -18.57 15.94 -25.29
N ASN A 375 -18.78 16.90 -24.40
CA ASN A 375 -18.54 18.31 -24.72
C ASN A 375 -17.05 18.67 -24.55
N PRO A 376 -16.34 19.14 -25.60
CA PRO A 376 -14.94 19.53 -25.51
C PRO A 376 -14.64 20.59 -24.44
N GLU A 377 -15.60 21.49 -24.15
CA GLU A 377 -15.43 22.50 -23.12
C GLU A 377 -15.40 21.93 -21.71
N THR A 378 -15.94 20.72 -21.49
CA THR A 378 -15.82 19.98 -20.23
C THR A 378 -14.35 19.59 -19.99
N ILE A 379 -13.71 19.05 -21.03
CA ILE A 379 -12.27 18.68 -20.97
C ILE A 379 -11.42 19.92 -20.71
N ASP A 380 -11.73 21.03 -21.40
CA ASP A 380 -11.02 22.32 -21.21
C ASP A 380 -11.19 22.86 -19.77
N LEU A 381 -12.40 22.81 -19.21
CA LEU A 381 -12.66 23.21 -17.82
C LEU A 381 -11.86 22.36 -16.81
N VAL A 382 -11.95 21.04 -16.93
CA VAL A 382 -11.28 20.12 -16.02
C VAL A 382 -9.77 20.26 -16.13
N SER A 383 -9.22 20.36 -17.35
CA SER A 383 -7.79 20.60 -17.61
C SER A 383 -7.30 21.89 -16.95
N LYS A 384 -8.04 22.99 -17.07
CA LYS A 384 -7.68 24.27 -16.43
C LYS A 384 -7.67 24.18 -14.91
N VAL A 385 -8.55 23.39 -14.31
CA VAL A 385 -8.51 23.15 -12.86
C VAL A 385 -7.29 22.33 -12.48
N PHE A 386 -6.94 21.30 -13.25
CA PHE A 386 -5.69 20.56 -13.01
C PHE A 386 -4.44 21.41 -13.15
N ASP A 387 -4.41 22.29 -14.16
CA ASP A 387 -3.30 23.21 -14.41
C ASP A 387 -2.98 24.09 -13.19
N GLU A 388 -4.00 24.48 -12.40
CA GLU A 388 -3.78 25.25 -11.17
C GLU A 388 -2.90 24.55 -10.14
N TYR A 389 -2.82 23.21 -10.18
CA TYR A 389 -2.10 22.41 -9.18
C TYR A 389 -0.91 21.66 -9.79
N MET A 390 -0.96 21.38 -11.09
CA MET A 390 0.10 20.66 -11.82
C MET A 390 1.17 21.59 -12.36
N LEU A 391 0.84 22.85 -12.64
CA LEU A 391 1.78 23.85 -13.09
C LEU A 391 2.39 24.61 -11.90
N LYS A 392 3.49 25.32 -12.16
CA LYS A 392 4.20 26.10 -11.14
C LYS A 392 3.29 27.21 -10.56
N ASP A 393 2.96 27.08 -9.28
CA ASP A 393 2.27 28.15 -8.56
C ASP A 393 3.22 29.31 -8.28
N PRO A 394 2.85 30.57 -8.61
CA PRO A 394 3.72 31.74 -8.44
C PRO A 394 4.14 31.98 -6.99
N LYS A 395 3.29 31.70 -6.01
CA LYS A 395 3.56 31.92 -4.58
C LYS A 395 4.43 30.82 -3.98
N LEU A 396 4.22 29.56 -4.42
CA LEU A 396 4.97 28.40 -3.93
C LEU A 396 6.29 28.20 -4.67
N GLY A 397 6.43 28.73 -5.89
CA GLY A 397 7.58 28.51 -6.74
C GLY A 397 7.68 27.09 -7.32
N ARG A 398 6.68 26.22 -7.07
CA ARG A 398 6.57 24.82 -7.53
C ARG A 398 5.10 24.44 -7.72
N PRO A 399 4.77 23.35 -8.42
CA PRO A 399 3.41 22.80 -8.42
C PRO A 399 2.93 22.39 -7.03
N VAL A 400 1.64 22.54 -6.77
CA VAL A 400 1.02 22.08 -5.51
C VAL A 400 1.16 20.55 -5.40
N PHE A 401 0.98 19.83 -6.52
CA PHE A 401 1.05 18.37 -6.59
C PHE A 401 2.44 17.84 -6.98
N ALA A 402 3.51 18.66 -6.85
CA ALA A 402 4.87 18.27 -7.26
C ALA A 402 5.34 16.94 -6.67
N ASP A 403 4.95 16.64 -5.43
CA ASP A 403 5.34 15.44 -4.71
C ASP A 403 4.23 14.37 -4.66
N CYS A 404 3.11 14.57 -5.36
CA CYS A 404 2.09 13.55 -5.57
C CYS A 404 2.52 12.61 -6.70
N GLY A 405 2.64 11.32 -6.43
CA GLY A 405 3.08 10.37 -7.47
C GLY A 405 1.99 10.06 -8.51
N VAL A 406 0.73 10.21 -8.12
CA VAL A 406 -0.47 9.92 -8.92
C VAL A 406 -1.52 10.96 -8.58
N VAL A 407 -2.34 11.30 -9.56
CA VAL A 407 -3.58 12.06 -9.43
C VAL A 407 -4.70 11.21 -9.99
N HIS A 408 -5.84 11.17 -9.32
CA HIS A 408 -7.01 10.40 -9.73
C HIS A 408 -8.09 11.32 -10.31
N VAL A 409 -8.79 10.81 -11.35
CA VAL A 409 -9.88 11.51 -12.05
C VAL A 409 -11.07 10.61 -12.19
#